data_e83c7b6e6bbaa725612ab764c055d7e2
#
_entry.id   e83c7b6e6bbaa725612ab764c055d7e2
#
_cell.length_a   1.000
_cell.length_b   1.000
_cell.length_c   1.000
_cell.angle_alpha   90.00
_cell.angle_beta   90.00
_cell.angle_gamma   90.00
#
_symmetry.space_group_name_H-M   'P 1'
#
loop_
_entity.id
_entity.type
_entity.pdbx_description
1 polymer ?
#
loop_
_entity_poly.entity_id
_entity_poly.type
_entity_poly.pdbx_seq_one_letter_code
_entity_poly.pdbx_strand_id
1 'polypeptide(L)'
;MTMANEPAERPVVTALRRPPVRQSTLVRAGAGHTFTTFVTTIGAWWPVQPFSAGQDRVREVTVEQRQGGRVYETWADGTEVAWGTLLTWQPPERFAMTWTFTPAPTEVAFTFTALGPALTQVTVEHRGWETLTDEQLTEDCALPGGYNSGAYGRGWATILARLAAAVVSGASPAR
;
A
#
# COMPACT_ATOMS: atom_id res chain seq x y z
N MET A 1 -39.84 42.38 -26.32
CA MET A 1 -40.01 41.46 -25.18
C MET A 1 -39.00 40.34 -25.39
N THR A 2 -37.80 40.54 -24.83
CA THR A 2 -36.65 39.65 -25.04
C THR A 2 -36.63 38.64 -23.91
N MET A 3 -36.89 37.37 -24.23
CA MET A 3 -36.79 36.27 -23.29
C MET A 3 -35.31 35.97 -23.03
N ALA A 4 -34.84 36.23 -21.81
CA ALA A 4 -33.51 35.82 -21.38
C ALA A 4 -33.49 34.32 -21.22
N ASN A 5 -32.61 33.67 -21.96
CA ASN A 5 -32.32 32.23 -21.84
C ASN A 5 -31.42 32.02 -20.63
N GLU A 6 -31.97 31.53 -19.53
CA GLU A 6 -31.21 31.11 -18.37
C GLU A 6 -30.34 29.90 -18.74
N PRO A 7 -29.02 29.91 -18.45
CA PRO A 7 -28.19 28.76 -18.70
C PRO A 7 -28.58 27.65 -17.68
N ALA A 8 -28.99 26.48 -18.18
CA ALA A 8 -29.24 25.31 -17.39
C ALA A 8 -27.98 24.93 -16.58
N GLU A 9 -28.07 25.03 -15.28
CA GLU A 9 -27.03 24.52 -14.38
C GLU A 9 -26.78 23.04 -14.67
N ARG A 10 -25.55 22.74 -15.10
CA ARG A 10 -25.11 21.35 -15.25
C ARG A 10 -25.08 20.73 -13.84
N PRO A 11 -25.67 19.54 -13.63
CA PRO A 11 -25.57 18.88 -12.35
C PRO A 11 -24.09 18.65 -12.02
N VAL A 12 -23.65 19.18 -10.88
CA VAL A 12 -22.32 18.87 -10.32
C VAL A 12 -22.38 17.41 -9.92
N VAL A 13 -21.82 16.54 -10.74
CA VAL A 13 -21.61 15.14 -10.39
C VAL A 13 -20.58 15.13 -9.26
N THR A 14 -21.05 15.09 -8.03
CA THR A 14 -20.18 14.84 -6.87
C THR A 14 -19.66 13.43 -7.04
N ALA A 15 -18.39 13.30 -7.42
CA ALA A 15 -17.74 12.00 -7.52
C ALA A 15 -17.92 11.29 -6.17
N LEU A 16 -18.44 10.05 -6.20
CA LEU A 16 -18.60 9.21 -5.03
C LEU A 16 -17.23 9.05 -4.37
N ARG A 17 -17.01 9.75 -3.24
CA ARG A 17 -15.79 9.61 -2.47
C ARG A 17 -15.81 8.25 -1.78
N ARG A 18 -15.01 7.33 -2.26
CA ARG A 18 -14.79 6.06 -1.59
C ARG A 18 -13.74 6.23 -0.48
N PRO A 19 -14.05 5.87 0.77
CA PRO A 19 -13.12 6.05 1.88
C PRO A 19 -11.84 5.24 1.66
N PRO A 20 -10.68 5.73 2.10
CA PRO A 20 -9.44 4.96 2.07
C PRO A 20 -9.53 3.76 3.02
N VAL A 21 -8.83 2.69 2.66
CA VAL A 21 -8.55 1.58 3.57
C VAL A 21 -7.44 2.02 4.51
N ARG A 22 -7.66 1.91 5.81
CA ARG A 22 -6.65 2.22 6.84
C ARG A 22 -6.48 1.05 7.79
N GLN A 23 -5.23 0.69 8.03
CA GLN A 23 -4.84 -0.28 9.04
C GLN A 23 -3.61 0.24 9.78
N SER A 24 -3.46 -0.14 11.03
CA SER A 24 -2.28 0.20 11.82
C SER A 24 -1.87 -0.92 12.74
N THR A 25 -0.59 -0.95 13.10
CA THR A 25 -0.03 -1.86 14.09
C THR A 25 0.98 -1.14 14.97
N LEU A 26 1.22 -1.68 16.15
CA LEU A 26 2.28 -1.23 17.04
C LEU A 26 3.49 -2.13 16.88
N VAL A 27 4.66 -1.52 16.71
CA VAL A 27 5.95 -2.19 16.58
C VAL A 27 6.81 -1.81 17.77
N ARG A 28 7.31 -2.80 18.51
CA ARG A 28 8.17 -2.61 19.68
C ARG A 28 9.62 -2.35 19.27
N ALA A 29 9.83 -1.24 18.58
CA ALA A 29 11.13 -0.74 18.12
C ALA A 29 11.02 0.74 17.78
N GLY A 30 12.14 1.44 17.70
CA GLY A 30 12.18 2.84 17.26
C GLY A 30 11.81 3.03 15.79
N ALA A 31 11.31 4.20 15.44
CA ALA A 31 10.80 4.49 14.10
C ALA A 31 11.87 4.32 13.00
N GLY A 32 13.10 4.78 13.24
CA GLY A 32 14.21 4.61 12.30
C GLY A 32 14.53 3.17 12.00
N HIS A 33 14.60 2.31 13.04
CA HIS A 33 14.85 0.88 12.86
C HIS A 33 13.67 0.20 12.15
N THR A 34 12.43 0.53 12.52
CA THR A 34 11.22 -0.01 11.89
C THR A 34 11.15 0.35 10.41
N PHE A 35 11.39 1.61 10.07
CA PHE A 35 11.43 2.09 8.67
C PHE A 35 12.53 1.37 7.87
N THR A 36 13.75 1.34 8.39
CA THR A 36 14.88 0.70 7.71
C THR A 36 14.61 -0.79 7.50
N THR A 37 14.13 -1.51 8.50
CA THR A 37 13.74 -2.92 8.35
C THR A 37 12.68 -3.09 7.29
N PHE A 38 11.65 -2.22 7.25
CA PHE A 38 10.61 -2.28 6.22
C PHE A 38 11.23 -2.30 4.83
N VAL A 39 12.02 -1.27 4.52
CA VAL A 39 12.47 -1.03 3.13
C VAL A 39 13.67 -1.86 2.69
N THR A 40 14.54 -2.27 3.63
CA THR A 40 15.76 -3.02 3.30
C THR A 40 15.55 -4.54 3.32
N THR A 41 14.59 -5.03 4.08
CA THR A 41 14.35 -6.47 4.24
C THR A 41 12.96 -6.89 3.80
N ILE A 42 12.30 -6.10 2.98
CA ILE A 42 10.92 -6.34 2.55
C ILE A 42 10.71 -7.75 1.98
N GLY A 43 11.65 -8.26 1.19
CA GLY A 43 11.60 -9.61 0.64
C GLY A 43 11.66 -10.73 1.68
N ALA A 44 12.16 -10.45 2.90
CA ALA A 44 12.26 -11.43 3.97
C ALA A 44 11.01 -11.51 4.84
N TRP A 45 10.23 -10.45 4.94
CA TRP A 45 9.08 -10.41 5.84
C TRP A 45 7.73 -10.27 5.12
N TRP A 46 7.69 -9.69 3.92
CA TRP A 46 6.45 -9.53 3.17
C TRP A 46 5.87 -10.90 2.79
N PRO A 47 4.58 -11.15 3.08
CA PRO A 47 3.95 -12.43 2.74
C PRO A 47 3.64 -12.48 1.24
N VAL A 48 4.65 -12.82 0.43
CA VAL A 48 4.51 -12.87 -1.04
C VAL A 48 3.40 -13.81 -1.51
N GLN A 49 3.06 -14.80 -0.70
CA GLN A 49 1.86 -15.62 -0.88
C GLN A 49 0.81 -15.19 0.17
N PRO A 50 -0.33 -14.64 -0.27
CA PRO A 50 -0.80 -14.40 -1.64
C PRO A 50 -0.52 -12.96 -2.16
N PHE A 51 0.23 -12.12 -1.45
CA PHE A 51 0.32 -10.66 -1.67
C PHE A 51 1.47 -10.25 -2.59
N SER A 52 1.61 -10.94 -3.73
CA SER A 52 2.51 -10.56 -4.82
C SER A 52 1.99 -11.15 -6.16
N ALA A 53 2.52 -10.69 -7.28
CA ALA A 53 2.16 -11.22 -8.59
C ALA A 53 2.77 -12.62 -8.83
N GLY A 54 4.01 -12.82 -8.40
CA GLY A 54 4.76 -14.06 -8.65
C GLY A 54 4.54 -15.16 -7.61
N GLN A 55 4.05 -14.80 -6.41
CA GLN A 55 3.84 -15.72 -5.29
C GLN A 55 5.08 -16.60 -5.00
N ASP A 56 5.01 -17.90 -5.21
CA ASP A 56 6.12 -18.85 -5.01
C ASP A 56 7.31 -18.66 -5.96
N ARG A 57 7.12 -17.92 -7.05
CA ARG A 57 8.19 -17.57 -8.01
C ARG A 57 9.07 -16.41 -7.54
N VAL A 58 8.60 -15.62 -6.54
CA VAL A 58 9.32 -14.45 -6.06
C VAL A 58 10.59 -14.86 -5.33
N ARG A 59 11.73 -14.33 -5.76
CA ARG A 59 13.02 -14.48 -5.12
C ARG A 59 13.36 -13.31 -4.23
N GLU A 60 13.03 -12.11 -4.69
CA GLU A 60 13.42 -10.86 -4.05
C GLU A 60 12.34 -9.80 -4.25
N VAL A 61 12.20 -8.89 -3.30
CA VAL A 61 11.44 -7.66 -3.44
C VAL A 61 12.38 -6.51 -3.16
N THR A 62 12.45 -5.56 -4.08
CA THR A 62 13.39 -4.43 -4.03
C THR A 62 12.65 -3.11 -3.90
N VAL A 63 13.11 -2.25 -3.00
CA VAL A 63 12.70 -0.85 -2.90
C VAL A 63 13.87 0.04 -3.34
N GLU A 64 13.72 0.75 -4.44
CA GLU A 64 14.67 1.78 -4.87
C GLU A 64 14.47 3.04 -4.01
N GLN A 65 15.21 3.17 -2.93
CA GLN A 65 15.02 4.08 -1.80
C GLN A 65 15.23 5.56 -2.18
N ARG A 66 14.40 6.08 -3.06
CA ARG A 66 14.38 7.49 -3.50
C ARG A 66 13.03 7.86 -4.10
N GLN A 67 12.69 9.12 -4.11
CA GLN A 67 11.52 9.60 -4.85
C GLN A 67 11.66 9.24 -6.34
N GLY A 68 10.59 8.76 -6.95
CA GLY A 68 10.58 8.22 -8.30
C GLY A 68 11.21 6.83 -8.45
N GLY A 69 11.72 6.23 -7.38
CA GLY A 69 12.22 4.86 -7.36
C GLY A 69 11.11 3.84 -7.50
N ARG A 70 11.44 2.64 -7.98
CA ARG A 70 10.50 1.54 -8.14
C ARG A 70 10.42 0.70 -6.86
N VAL A 71 9.27 0.09 -6.64
CA VAL A 71 9.12 -1.09 -5.79
C VAL A 71 8.72 -2.24 -6.72
N TYR A 72 9.48 -3.32 -6.71
CA TYR A 72 9.27 -4.42 -7.64
C TYR A 72 9.73 -5.76 -7.06
N GLU A 73 9.15 -6.83 -7.57
CA GLU A 73 9.56 -8.21 -7.30
C GLU A 73 10.39 -8.76 -8.46
N THR A 74 11.36 -9.59 -8.13
CA THR A 74 12.17 -10.35 -9.09
C THR A 74 11.89 -11.83 -8.91
N TRP A 75 11.55 -12.53 -10.00
CA TRP A 75 11.25 -13.94 -10.00
C TRP A 75 12.51 -14.79 -10.21
N ALA A 76 12.36 -16.10 -10.03
CA ALA A 76 13.46 -17.05 -10.16
C ALA A 76 14.09 -17.08 -11.58
N ASP A 77 13.34 -16.72 -12.62
CA ASP A 77 13.80 -16.64 -14.01
C ASP A 77 14.37 -15.25 -14.38
N GLY A 78 14.45 -14.31 -13.42
CA GLY A 78 14.91 -12.95 -13.63
C GLY A 78 13.84 -11.97 -14.09
N THR A 79 12.58 -12.39 -14.24
CA THR A 79 11.48 -11.48 -14.57
C THR A 79 11.27 -10.47 -13.44
N GLU A 80 11.17 -9.19 -13.78
CA GLU A 80 10.82 -8.11 -12.84
C GLU A 80 9.37 -7.69 -13.04
N VAL A 81 8.62 -7.58 -11.95
CA VAL A 81 7.24 -7.08 -11.92
C VAL A 81 7.13 -5.93 -10.96
N ALA A 82 6.75 -4.75 -11.48
CA ALA A 82 6.59 -3.56 -10.66
C ALA A 82 5.35 -3.65 -9.77
N TRP A 83 5.50 -3.27 -8.51
CA TRP A 83 4.41 -3.02 -7.57
C TRP A 83 3.94 -1.57 -7.63
N GLY A 84 4.87 -0.66 -7.95
CA GLY A 84 4.61 0.75 -8.12
C GLY A 84 5.87 1.60 -8.11
N THR A 85 5.64 2.92 -8.11
CA THR A 85 6.67 3.95 -8.07
C THR A 85 6.53 4.80 -6.82
N LEU A 86 7.63 5.12 -6.16
CA LEU A 86 7.65 5.95 -4.95
C LEU A 86 7.29 7.40 -5.32
N LEU A 87 6.14 7.85 -4.85
CA LEU A 87 5.62 9.21 -5.02
C LEU A 87 6.21 10.17 -3.99
N THR A 88 6.40 9.67 -2.76
CA THR A 88 6.96 10.41 -1.63
C THR A 88 7.99 9.52 -0.96
N TRP A 89 9.13 10.12 -0.59
CA TRP A 89 10.20 9.45 0.14
C TRP A 89 10.72 10.37 1.24
N GLN A 90 10.32 10.11 2.48
CA GLN A 90 10.62 10.93 3.67
C GLN A 90 11.05 10.03 4.85
N PRO A 91 12.24 9.39 4.77
CA PRO A 91 12.71 8.55 5.85
C PRO A 91 13.05 9.38 7.12
N PRO A 92 12.84 8.87 8.32
CA PRO A 92 12.23 7.59 8.64
C PRO A 92 10.71 7.64 8.87
N GLU A 93 10.04 8.71 8.44
CA GLU A 93 8.67 9.03 8.85
C GLU A 93 7.61 8.46 7.89
N ARG A 94 7.89 8.51 6.56
CA ARG A 94 6.86 8.20 5.57
C ARG A 94 7.43 7.87 4.21
N PHE A 95 6.73 7.00 3.49
CA PHE A 95 6.77 6.93 2.04
C PHE A 95 5.40 6.61 1.46
N ALA A 96 5.18 6.98 0.20
CA ALA A 96 3.98 6.65 -0.54
C ALA A 96 4.36 6.17 -1.94
N MET A 97 3.55 5.30 -2.52
CA MET A 97 3.78 4.71 -3.83
C MET A 97 2.47 4.52 -4.59
N THR A 98 2.56 4.48 -5.90
CA THR A 98 1.47 3.95 -6.71
C THR A 98 1.30 2.46 -6.43
N TRP A 99 0.08 1.94 -6.55
CA TRP A 99 -0.21 0.53 -6.35
C TRP A 99 -0.83 -0.03 -7.63
N THR A 100 -0.15 -0.99 -8.25
CA THR A 100 -0.51 -1.48 -9.60
C THR A 100 -1.28 -2.80 -9.60
N PHE A 101 -1.56 -3.38 -8.43
CA PHE A 101 -2.32 -4.62 -8.31
C PHE A 101 -3.84 -4.44 -8.33
N THR A 102 -4.30 -3.22 -8.49
CA THR A 102 -5.71 -2.88 -8.72
C THR A 102 -5.97 -2.68 -10.22
N PRO A 103 -7.22 -2.86 -10.70
CA PRO A 103 -7.56 -2.69 -12.13
C PRO A 103 -7.18 -1.33 -12.71
N ALA A 104 -7.19 -0.28 -11.88
CA ALA A 104 -6.60 1.02 -12.18
C ALA A 104 -5.62 1.39 -11.07
N PRO A 105 -4.53 2.14 -11.35
CA PRO A 105 -3.57 2.50 -10.32
C PRO A 105 -4.21 3.25 -9.16
N THR A 106 -3.90 2.80 -7.95
CA THR A 106 -4.28 3.42 -6.68
C THR A 106 -3.02 3.91 -5.96
N GLU A 107 -3.13 4.42 -4.74
CA GLU A 107 -2.00 4.92 -3.97
C GLU A 107 -1.98 4.30 -2.58
N VAL A 108 -0.80 3.87 -2.14
CA VAL A 108 -0.56 3.34 -0.80
C VAL A 108 0.49 4.19 -0.12
N ALA A 109 0.19 4.65 1.10
CA ALA A 109 1.10 5.41 1.95
C ALA A 109 1.35 4.65 3.26
N PHE A 110 2.62 4.60 3.68
CA PHE A 110 3.04 4.09 4.98
C PHE A 110 3.58 5.22 5.83
N THR A 111 3.11 5.33 7.06
CA THR A 111 3.55 6.33 8.03
C THR A 111 4.07 5.63 9.28
N PHE A 112 5.21 6.09 9.78
CA PHE A 112 5.93 5.54 10.93
C PHE A 112 5.97 6.60 12.03
N THR A 113 5.03 6.53 12.97
CA THR A 113 4.90 7.50 14.04
C THR A 113 5.57 7.00 15.31
N ALA A 114 6.64 7.67 15.75
CA ALA A 114 7.29 7.35 17.00
C ALA A 114 6.36 7.69 18.17
N LEU A 115 5.99 6.69 18.98
CA LEU A 115 5.25 6.86 20.23
C LEU A 115 6.17 6.85 21.45
N GLY A 116 7.44 6.50 21.23
CA GLY A 116 8.49 6.47 22.24
C GLY A 116 9.79 5.93 21.62
N PRO A 117 10.90 5.87 22.38
CA PRO A 117 12.19 5.43 21.87
C PRO A 117 12.19 4.02 21.29
N ALA A 118 11.33 3.15 21.82
CA ALA A 118 11.22 1.75 21.45
C ALA A 118 9.77 1.34 21.10
N LEU A 119 8.97 2.29 20.60
CA LEU A 119 7.60 2.02 20.19
C LEU A 119 7.23 2.90 19.01
N THR A 120 6.78 2.28 17.94
CA THR A 120 6.35 2.94 16.70
C THR A 120 4.96 2.46 16.31
N GLN A 121 4.09 3.37 15.93
CA GLN A 121 2.87 3.04 15.21
C GLN A 121 3.15 3.10 13.72
N VAL A 122 2.90 1.99 13.02
CA VAL A 122 2.95 1.93 11.55
C VAL A 122 1.52 1.92 11.04
N THR A 123 1.21 2.88 10.18
CA THR A 123 -0.11 3.02 9.56
C THR A 123 0.04 2.89 8.05
N VAL A 124 -0.82 2.08 7.42
CA VAL A 124 -1.03 2.05 5.98
C VAL A 124 -2.34 2.75 5.64
N GLU A 125 -2.31 3.59 4.62
CA GLU A 125 -3.47 4.19 4.00
C GLU A 125 -3.47 3.87 2.50
N HIS A 126 -4.51 3.17 2.03
CA HIS A 126 -4.70 2.83 0.64
C HIS A 126 -5.89 3.59 0.09
N ARG A 127 -5.66 4.48 -0.85
CA ARG A 127 -6.63 5.44 -1.40
C ARG A 127 -6.65 5.41 -2.93
N GLY A 128 -7.60 6.16 -3.52
CA GLY A 128 -7.76 6.19 -4.98
C GLY A 128 -8.82 5.21 -5.48
N TRP A 129 -9.64 4.68 -4.60
CA TRP A 129 -10.71 3.71 -4.92
C TRP A 129 -11.79 4.27 -5.83
N GLU A 130 -11.92 5.59 -5.88
CA GLU A 130 -12.82 6.31 -6.80
C GLU A 130 -12.43 6.17 -8.27
N THR A 131 -11.22 5.72 -8.57
CA THR A 131 -10.77 5.45 -9.95
C THR A 131 -11.30 4.14 -10.51
N LEU A 132 -11.81 3.25 -9.65
CA LEU A 132 -12.36 1.96 -10.05
C LEU A 132 -13.88 2.04 -10.24
N THR A 133 -14.43 1.26 -11.18
CA THR A 133 -15.87 1.09 -11.32
C THR A 133 -16.41 0.15 -10.24
N ASP A 134 -17.75 0.12 -10.06
CA ASP A 134 -18.38 -0.80 -9.11
C ASP A 134 -18.18 -2.27 -9.51
N GLU A 135 -18.19 -2.56 -10.82
CA GLU A 135 -17.91 -3.90 -11.35
C GLU A 135 -16.48 -4.33 -11.02
N GLN A 136 -15.48 -3.46 -11.28
CA GLN A 136 -14.08 -3.73 -10.97
C GLN A 136 -13.88 -4.01 -9.47
N LEU A 137 -14.52 -3.23 -8.60
CA LEU A 137 -14.45 -3.45 -7.16
C LEU A 137 -15.11 -4.77 -6.74
N THR A 138 -16.21 -5.15 -7.37
CA THR A 138 -16.92 -6.40 -7.06
C THR A 138 -16.10 -7.61 -7.48
N GLU A 139 -15.46 -7.56 -8.65
CA GLU A 139 -14.61 -8.64 -9.15
C GLU A 139 -13.32 -8.79 -8.34
N ASP A 140 -12.66 -7.67 -8.05
CA ASP A 140 -11.37 -7.65 -7.33
C ASP A 140 -11.52 -7.89 -5.82
N CYS A 141 -12.69 -7.59 -5.25
CA CYS A 141 -12.94 -7.60 -3.80
C CYS A 141 -14.19 -8.43 -3.45
N ALA A 142 -14.28 -9.66 -3.95
CA ALA A 142 -15.42 -10.55 -3.75
C ALA A 142 -15.64 -11.05 -2.30
N LEU A 143 -14.71 -10.72 -1.38
CA LEU A 143 -14.83 -11.12 0.03
C LEU A 143 -15.90 -10.31 0.78
N PRO A 144 -16.58 -10.89 1.79
CA PRO A 144 -17.47 -10.14 2.67
C PRO A 144 -16.79 -8.91 3.28
N GLY A 145 -17.42 -7.74 3.18
CA GLY A 145 -16.85 -6.46 3.59
C GLY A 145 -16.22 -5.65 2.46
N GLY A 146 -16.24 -6.17 1.22
CA GLY A 146 -15.74 -5.50 0.01
C GLY A 146 -14.26 -5.12 0.09
N TYR A 147 -13.88 -4.03 -0.58
CA TYR A 147 -12.48 -3.58 -0.58
C TYR A 147 -12.01 -3.11 0.80
N ASN A 148 -12.85 -2.43 1.56
CA ASN A 148 -12.45 -1.76 2.81
C ASN A 148 -12.19 -2.74 3.95
N SER A 149 -13.22 -3.45 4.43
CA SER A 149 -13.07 -4.38 5.57
C SER A 149 -12.90 -5.84 5.16
N GLY A 150 -13.07 -6.15 3.88
CA GLY A 150 -12.85 -7.48 3.29
C GLY A 150 -11.42 -7.68 2.81
N ALA A 151 -11.22 -7.65 1.48
CA ALA A 151 -9.97 -8.06 0.84
C ALA A 151 -8.76 -7.23 1.29
N TYR A 152 -8.79 -5.92 1.07
CA TYR A 152 -7.63 -5.07 1.35
C TYR A 152 -7.48 -4.76 2.83
N GLY A 153 -8.56 -4.56 3.57
CA GLY A 153 -8.49 -4.34 5.01
C GLY A 153 -7.83 -5.50 5.75
N ARG A 154 -8.20 -6.74 5.43
CA ARG A 154 -7.59 -7.96 6.00
C ARG A 154 -6.17 -8.19 5.49
N GLY A 155 -5.94 -7.93 4.20
CA GLY A 155 -4.62 -8.06 3.60
C GLY A 155 -3.60 -7.14 4.27
N TRP A 156 -3.91 -5.87 4.41
CA TRP A 156 -3.04 -4.91 5.09
C TRP A 156 -2.82 -5.24 6.57
N ALA A 157 -3.84 -5.70 7.27
CA ALA A 157 -3.68 -6.14 8.67
C ALA A 157 -2.69 -7.31 8.77
N THR A 158 -2.76 -8.28 7.86
CA THR A 158 -1.83 -9.42 7.79
C THR A 158 -0.40 -8.96 7.49
N ILE A 159 -0.22 -8.07 6.52
CA ILE A 159 1.09 -7.53 6.12
C ILE A 159 1.72 -6.77 7.30
N LEU A 160 0.98 -5.89 7.96
CA LEU A 160 1.49 -5.14 9.10
C LEU A 160 1.85 -6.03 10.30
N ALA A 161 1.10 -7.11 10.55
CA ALA A 161 1.44 -8.06 11.60
C ALA A 161 2.76 -8.79 11.31
N ARG A 162 3.03 -9.12 10.05
CA ARG A 162 4.30 -9.71 9.62
C ARG A 162 5.46 -8.75 9.80
N LEU A 163 5.28 -7.47 9.43
CA LEU A 163 6.29 -6.43 9.68
C LEU A 163 6.63 -6.33 11.17
N ALA A 164 5.61 -6.23 12.03
CA ALA A 164 5.81 -6.10 13.46
C ALA A 164 6.62 -7.27 14.04
N ALA A 165 6.31 -8.50 13.63
CA ALA A 165 7.06 -9.69 14.02
C ALA A 165 8.51 -9.67 13.51
N ALA A 166 8.73 -9.28 12.26
CA ALA A 166 10.04 -9.24 11.63
C ALA A 166 10.98 -8.21 12.29
N VAL A 167 10.48 -7.02 12.60
CA VAL A 167 11.27 -5.96 13.26
C VAL A 167 11.76 -6.40 14.62
N VAL A 168 10.92 -7.10 15.40
CA VAL A 168 11.27 -7.55 16.75
C VAL A 168 12.21 -8.76 16.72
N SER A 169 12.04 -9.67 15.75
CA SER A 169 12.88 -10.87 15.63
C SER A 169 14.24 -10.63 14.97
N GLY A 170 14.50 -9.41 14.44
CA GLY A 170 15.71 -9.09 13.70
C GLY A 170 15.79 -9.86 12.39
N ALA A 171 14.82 -9.66 11.47
CA ALA A 171 14.85 -10.28 10.16
C ALA A 171 16.16 -9.94 9.45
N SER A 172 17.04 -10.93 9.33
CA SER A 172 18.26 -10.81 8.53
C SER A 172 17.89 -10.87 7.05
N PRO A 173 18.55 -10.08 6.20
CA PRO A 173 18.39 -10.25 4.76
C PRO A 173 18.74 -11.69 4.39
N ALA A 174 17.94 -12.28 3.50
CA ALA A 174 18.24 -13.58 2.92
C ALA A 174 19.61 -13.51 2.23
N ARG A 175 20.52 -14.45 2.59
CA ARG A 175 21.84 -14.57 1.96
C ARG A 175 21.69 -15.18 0.57
#